data_2716f3c2843d34cd87e910cd9fafa3c2
#
_entry.id   2716f3c2843d34cd87e910cd9fafa3c2
#
_cell.length_a   1.000
_cell.length_b   1.000
_cell.length_c   1.000
_cell.angle_alpha   90.00
_cell.angle_beta   90.00
_cell.angle_gamma   90.00
#
_symmetry.space_group_name_H-M   'P 1'
#
loop_
_entity.id
_entity.type
_entity.pdbx_description
1 polymer ?
#
loop_
_entity_poly.entity_id
_entity_poly.type
_entity_poly.pdbx_seq_one_letter_code
_entity_poly.pdbx_strand_id
1 'polypeptide(L)'
;VLKVRYLPPFDAIRSEVTTSSARGKLRVNMSYDSFLKIIKMFARTVDVDEPWYMRHYEDIARVAREGRLPSGRRHFVDDGYFEGRLPFPMQVDEQWYLAQNPDVAEDVRKGVMASGQAHFDEFGYREGRLPFPL
;
A
#
# COMPACT_ATOMS: atom_id res chain seq x y z
N VAL A 1 -14.37 -3.40 11.29
CA VAL A 1 -13.38 -2.34 11.03
C VAL A 1 -12.02 -2.96 10.75
N LEU A 2 -11.46 -2.65 9.58
CA LEU A 2 -10.11 -3.07 9.22
C LEU A 2 -9.10 -2.29 10.05
N LYS A 3 -8.07 -2.97 10.52
CA LYS A 3 -7.04 -2.35 11.36
C LYS A 3 -5.72 -3.09 11.23
N VAL A 4 -4.66 -2.46 11.73
CA VAL A 4 -3.37 -3.11 11.89
C VAL A 4 -3.48 -4.06 13.10
N ARG A 5 -3.21 -5.34 12.87
CA ARG A 5 -3.36 -6.39 13.88
C ARG A 5 -2.13 -6.58 14.75
N TYR A 6 -1.00 -6.13 14.26
CA TYR A 6 0.30 -6.30 14.91
C TYR A 6 1.25 -5.24 14.38
N LEU A 7 2.10 -4.72 15.24
CA LEU A 7 3.17 -3.80 14.82
C LEU A 7 4.51 -4.48 15.12
N PRO A 8 5.35 -4.73 14.09
CA PRO A 8 6.67 -5.28 14.32
C PRO A 8 7.48 -4.37 15.25
N PRO A 9 8.12 -4.92 16.30
CA PRO A 9 8.94 -4.10 17.18
C PRO A 9 10.18 -3.58 16.45
N PHE A 10 10.66 -2.42 16.84
CA PHE A 10 11.85 -1.81 16.23
C PHE A 10 13.05 -2.75 16.25
N ASP A 11 13.25 -3.50 17.34
CA ASP A 11 14.38 -4.40 17.46
C ASP A 11 14.38 -5.51 16.39
N ALA A 12 13.20 -5.99 16.00
CA ALA A 12 13.09 -6.98 14.93
C ALA A 12 13.50 -6.40 13.58
N ILE A 13 13.14 -5.13 13.32
CA ILE A 13 13.53 -4.44 12.10
C ILE A 13 15.01 -4.14 12.12
N ARG A 14 15.50 -3.63 13.24
CA ARG A 14 16.91 -3.28 13.42
C ARG A 14 17.84 -4.48 13.20
N SER A 15 17.41 -5.68 13.55
CA SER A 15 18.21 -6.90 13.35
C SER A 15 18.44 -7.23 11.87
N GLU A 16 17.63 -6.68 10.96
CA GLU A 16 17.75 -6.90 9.52
C GLU A 16 18.68 -5.92 8.82
N VAL A 17 19.20 -4.93 9.54
CA VAL A 17 20.01 -3.87 8.94
C VAL A 17 21.38 -3.78 9.60
N THR A 18 22.36 -3.31 8.82
CA THR A 18 23.69 -2.98 9.33
C THR A 18 23.82 -1.47 9.35
N THR A 19 24.26 -0.91 10.48
CA THR A 19 24.48 0.51 10.62
C THR A 19 25.99 0.82 10.59
N SER A 20 26.32 1.97 10.01
CA SER A 20 27.68 2.52 10.01
C SER A 20 27.63 4.00 10.28
N SER A 21 28.73 4.56 10.80
CA SER A 21 28.86 6.00 11.03
C SER A 21 29.90 6.57 10.08
N ALA A 22 29.53 7.65 9.39
CA ALA A 22 30.43 8.38 8.51
C ALA A 22 30.16 9.88 8.66
N ARG A 23 31.19 10.65 8.96
CA ARG A 23 31.10 12.11 9.10
C ARG A 23 30.02 12.54 10.10
N GLY A 24 29.92 11.82 11.23
CA GLY A 24 28.96 12.11 12.27
C GLY A 24 27.51 11.72 11.95
N LYS A 25 27.28 11.02 10.83
CA LYS A 25 25.94 10.56 10.44
C LYS A 25 25.88 9.04 10.44
N LEU A 26 24.81 8.51 11.01
CA LEU A 26 24.50 7.09 10.91
C LEU A 26 23.94 6.78 9.53
N ARG A 27 24.36 5.68 8.97
CA ARG A 27 23.88 5.15 7.69
C ARG A 27 23.40 3.73 7.88
N VAL A 28 22.40 3.36 7.10
CA VAL A 28 21.89 1.99 7.06
C VAL A 28 22.29 1.39 5.71
N ASN A 29 22.94 0.21 5.77
CA ASN A 29 23.23 -0.61 4.60
C ASN A 29 22.46 -1.90 4.70
N MET A 30 21.85 -2.32 3.61
CA MET A 30 21.16 -3.59 3.54
C MET A 30 21.07 -4.08 2.09
N SER A 31 20.92 -5.40 1.92
CA SER A 31 20.60 -5.97 0.62
C SER A 31 19.16 -5.59 0.23
N TYR A 32 18.87 -5.63 -1.07
CA TYR A 32 17.51 -5.44 -1.54
C TYR A 32 16.56 -6.48 -0.95
N ASP A 33 17.02 -7.73 -0.80
CA ASP A 33 16.22 -8.79 -0.17
C ASP A 33 15.87 -8.47 1.29
N SER A 34 16.82 -7.94 2.07
CA SER A 34 16.56 -7.49 3.44
C SER A 34 15.56 -6.34 3.48
N PHE A 35 15.67 -5.41 2.54
CA PHE A 35 14.71 -4.31 2.40
C PHE A 35 13.30 -4.84 2.13
N LEU A 36 13.13 -5.75 1.17
CA LEU A 36 11.83 -6.37 0.89
C LEU A 36 11.28 -7.13 2.09
N LYS A 37 12.16 -7.82 2.83
CA LYS A 37 11.77 -8.55 4.04
C LYS A 37 11.17 -7.62 5.08
N ILE A 38 11.78 -6.46 5.31
CA ILE A 38 11.27 -5.44 6.22
C ILE A 38 9.89 -4.96 5.77
N ILE A 39 9.75 -4.63 4.49
CA ILE A 39 8.45 -4.18 3.95
C ILE A 39 7.38 -5.26 4.14
N LYS A 40 7.70 -6.53 3.87
CA LYS A 40 6.76 -7.63 4.07
C LYS A 40 6.38 -7.82 5.55
N MET A 41 7.27 -7.52 6.49
CA MET A 41 6.93 -7.55 7.92
C MET A 41 5.78 -6.60 8.24
N PHE A 42 5.74 -5.42 7.63
CA PHE A 42 4.64 -4.48 7.79
C PHE A 42 3.40 -4.89 6.97
N ALA A 43 3.59 -5.31 5.74
CA ALA A 43 2.47 -5.70 4.87
C ALA A 43 1.64 -6.85 5.48
N ARG A 44 2.29 -7.79 6.17
CA ARG A 44 1.59 -8.89 6.85
C ARG A 44 0.71 -8.45 8.01
N THR A 45 0.88 -7.24 8.52
CA THR A 45 0.09 -6.72 9.64
C THR A 45 -1.22 -6.07 9.19
N VAL A 46 -1.37 -5.81 7.90
CA VAL A 46 -2.53 -5.15 7.34
C VAL A 46 -3.62 -6.18 7.07
N ASP A 47 -4.85 -5.86 7.46
CA ASP A 47 -5.99 -6.69 7.10
C ASP A 47 -6.27 -6.55 5.60
N VAL A 48 -6.45 -7.69 4.93
CA VAL A 48 -6.86 -7.73 3.53
C VAL A 48 -8.32 -8.12 3.49
N ASP A 49 -9.12 -7.32 2.80
CA ASP A 49 -10.52 -7.65 2.54
C ASP A 49 -10.57 -8.69 1.42
N GLU A 50 -10.56 -9.97 1.81
CA GLU A 50 -10.49 -11.10 0.88
C GLU A 50 -11.59 -11.06 -0.18
N PRO A 51 -12.88 -10.94 0.18
CA PRO A 51 -13.93 -10.90 -0.82
C PRO A 51 -13.80 -9.72 -1.79
N TRP A 52 -13.47 -8.53 -1.26
CA TRP A 52 -13.27 -7.37 -2.10
C TRP A 52 -12.05 -7.54 -3.02
N TYR A 53 -10.95 -8.04 -2.47
CA TYR A 53 -9.71 -8.23 -3.21
C TYR A 53 -9.91 -9.16 -4.42
N MET A 54 -10.61 -10.26 -4.21
CA MET A 54 -10.92 -11.22 -5.27
C MET A 54 -11.91 -10.68 -6.31
N ARG A 55 -12.86 -9.83 -5.90
CA ARG A 55 -13.76 -9.18 -6.86
C ARG A 55 -13.07 -8.07 -7.65
N HIS A 56 -12.16 -7.37 -7.00
CA HIS A 56 -11.49 -6.21 -7.60
C HIS A 56 -10.36 -6.61 -8.55
N TYR A 57 -9.67 -7.68 -8.24
CA TYR A 57 -8.54 -8.18 -9.01
C TYR A 57 -8.86 -9.54 -9.63
N GLU A 58 -9.59 -9.52 -10.76
CA GLU A 58 -10.06 -10.74 -11.43
C GLU A 58 -8.92 -11.65 -11.89
N ASP A 59 -7.78 -11.08 -12.27
CA ASP A 59 -6.60 -11.84 -12.62
C ASP A 59 -6.13 -12.73 -11.45
N ILE A 60 -6.18 -12.19 -10.24
CA ILE A 60 -5.80 -12.93 -9.04
C ILE A 60 -6.87 -13.95 -8.66
N ALA A 61 -8.13 -13.59 -8.78
CA ALA A 61 -9.22 -14.53 -8.54
C ALA A 61 -9.12 -15.76 -9.44
N ARG A 62 -8.75 -15.56 -10.71
CA ARG A 62 -8.55 -16.66 -11.66
C ARG A 62 -7.43 -17.59 -11.21
N VAL A 63 -6.27 -17.04 -10.81
CA VAL A 63 -5.13 -17.83 -10.34
C VAL A 63 -5.51 -18.63 -9.08
N ALA A 64 -6.30 -18.03 -8.19
CA ALA A 64 -6.79 -18.69 -6.99
C ALA A 64 -7.74 -19.85 -7.32
N ARG A 65 -8.65 -19.65 -8.28
CA ARG A 65 -9.56 -20.71 -8.74
C ARG A 65 -8.82 -21.89 -9.37
N GLU A 66 -7.67 -21.63 -9.99
CA GLU A 66 -6.80 -22.66 -10.54
C GLU A 66 -5.98 -23.40 -9.49
N GLY A 67 -6.13 -23.05 -8.21
CA GLY A 67 -5.42 -23.69 -7.10
C GLY A 67 -3.95 -23.29 -6.98
N ARG A 68 -3.51 -22.26 -7.72
CA ARG A 68 -2.11 -21.82 -7.71
C ARG A 68 -1.81 -20.72 -6.70
N LEU A 69 -2.84 -20.28 -5.97
CA LEU A 69 -2.72 -19.20 -4.99
C LEU A 69 -3.60 -19.51 -3.78
N PRO A 70 -3.02 -19.59 -2.55
CA PRO A 70 -3.79 -19.93 -1.35
C PRO A 70 -4.84 -18.90 -0.98
N SER A 71 -4.54 -17.58 -1.17
CA SER A 71 -5.44 -16.51 -0.76
C SER A 71 -5.03 -15.18 -1.41
N GLY A 72 -5.95 -14.22 -1.42
CA GLY A 72 -5.65 -12.84 -1.82
C GLY A 72 -4.66 -12.19 -0.86
N ARG A 73 -4.79 -12.47 0.43
CA ARG A 73 -3.85 -12.01 1.43
C ARG A 73 -2.41 -12.45 1.12
N ARG A 74 -2.23 -13.72 0.75
CA ARG A 74 -0.89 -14.22 0.39
C ARG A 74 -0.35 -13.48 -0.82
N HIS A 75 -1.18 -13.29 -1.85
CA HIS A 75 -0.77 -12.53 -3.02
C HIS A 75 -0.41 -11.10 -2.66
N PHE A 76 -1.26 -10.43 -1.85
CA PHE A 76 -1.02 -9.04 -1.47
C PHE A 76 0.35 -8.86 -0.79
N VAL A 77 0.66 -9.73 0.18
CA VAL A 77 1.91 -9.63 0.94
C VAL A 77 3.13 -9.94 0.07
N ASP A 78 3.04 -10.96 -0.77
CA ASP A 78 4.19 -11.41 -1.56
C ASP A 78 4.43 -10.54 -2.80
N ASP A 79 3.37 -10.08 -3.45
CA ASP A 79 3.46 -9.41 -4.75
C ASP A 79 2.60 -8.16 -4.85
N GLY A 80 1.34 -8.24 -4.43
CA GLY A 80 0.34 -7.21 -4.68
C GLY A 80 0.70 -5.83 -4.15
N TYR A 81 1.25 -5.76 -2.95
CA TYR A 81 1.73 -4.49 -2.40
C TYR A 81 2.78 -3.85 -3.32
N PHE A 82 3.72 -4.64 -3.81
CA PHE A 82 4.81 -4.14 -4.67
C PHE A 82 4.31 -3.79 -6.07
N GLU A 83 3.18 -4.36 -6.48
CA GLU A 83 2.50 -4.01 -7.73
C GLU A 83 1.62 -2.77 -7.59
N GLY A 84 1.52 -2.20 -6.38
CA GLY A 84 0.68 -1.05 -6.10
C GLY A 84 -0.80 -1.38 -5.96
N ARG A 85 -1.14 -2.64 -5.65
CA ARG A 85 -2.53 -3.03 -5.41
C ARG A 85 -2.97 -2.66 -3.99
N LEU A 86 -4.25 -2.37 -3.84
CA LEU A 86 -4.85 -2.04 -2.56
C LEU A 86 -5.29 -3.31 -1.83
N PRO A 87 -5.14 -3.38 -0.50
CA PRO A 87 -5.60 -4.54 0.29
C PRO A 87 -7.11 -4.51 0.59
N PHE A 88 -7.71 -3.33 0.52
CA PHE A 88 -9.13 -3.07 0.77
C PHE A 88 -9.50 -1.75 0.09
N PRO A 89 -10.80 -1.43 -0.06
CA PRO A 89 -11.20 -0.14 -0.63
C PRO A 89 -10.82 0.98 0.36
N MET A 90 -9.93 1.86 -0.07
CA MET A 90 -9.55 3.04 0.71
C MET A 90 -10.44 4.20 0.30
N GLN A 91 -11.30 4.63 1.22
CA GLN A 91 -12.22 5.72 0.97
C GLN A 91 -11.56 7.05 1.28
N VAL A 92 -11.52 7.94 0.29
CA VAL A 92 -10.96 9.28 0.50
C VAL A 92 -11.96 10.19 1.20
N ASP A 93 -11.46 11.11 1.99
CA ASP A 93 -12.20 12.30 2.39
C ASP A 93 -12.19 13.25 1.20
N GLU A 94 -13.27 13.27 0.43
CA GLU A 94 -13.32 13.96 -0.86
C GLU A 94 -12.98 15.45 -0.74
N GLN A 95 -13.57 16.13 0.24
CA GLN A 95 -13.34 17.56 0.43
C GLN A 95 -11.88 17.82 0.82
N TRP A 96 -11.37 17.08 1.76
CA TRP A 96 -9.98 17.21 2.20
C TRP A 96 -9.01 16.87 1.08
N TYR A 97 -9.27 15.77 0.36
CA TYR A 97 -8.40 15.32 -0.72
C TYR A 97 -8.25 16.36 -1.83
N LEU A 98 -9.38 16.96 -2.26
CA LEU A 98 -9.36 17.98 -3.29
C LEU A 98 -8.69 19.28 -2.79
N ALA A 99 -8.85 19.61 -1.52
CA ALA A 99 -8.18 20.76 -0.92
C ALA A 99 -6.66 20.57 -0.87
N GLN A 100 -6.21 19.36 -0.58
CA GLN A 100 -4.77 19.04 -0.54
C GLN A 100 -4.15 18.87 -1.93
N ASN A 101 -4.97 18.60 -2.95
CA ASN A 101 -4.51 18.30 -4.30
C ASN A 101 -5.21 19.24 -5.32
N PRO A 102 -4.77 20.52 -5.40
CA PRO A 102 -5.40 21.50 -6.31
C PRO A 102 -5.39 21.08 -7.78
N ASP A 103 -4.38 20.34 -8.21
CA ASP A 103 -4.30 19.77 -9.55
C ASP A 103 -5.46 18.83 -9.83
N VAL A 104 -5.77 17.94 -8.87
CA VAL A 104 -6.91 17.02 -8.98
C VAL A 104 -8.23 17.77 -8.94
N ALA A 105 -8.34 18.77 -8.05
CA ALA A 105 -9.55 19.60 -7.95
C ALA A 105 -9.86 20.29 -9.29
N GLU A 106 -8.83 20.77 -9.99
CA GLU A 106 -8.99 21.39 -11.30
C GLU A 106 -9.46 20.38 -12.34
N ASP A 107 -8.90 19.17 -12.34
CA ASP A 107 -9.31 18.12 -13.26
C ASP A 107 -10.77 17.67 -13.03
N VAL A 108 -11.18 17.61 -11.76
CA VAL A 108 -12.57 17.31 -11.41
C VAL A 108 -13.49 18.44 -11.90
N ARG A 109 -13.10 19.70 -11.68
CA ARG A 109 -13.87 20.86 -12.12
C ARG A 109 -14.05 20.87 -13.64
N LYS A 110 -13.02 20.48 -14.39
CA LYS A 110 -13.04 20.42 -15.86
C LYS A 110 -13.74 19.18 -16.42
N GLY A 111 -14.12 18.23 -15.56
CA GLY A 111 -14.71 16.98 -16.01
C GLY A 111 -13.71 15.97 -16.58
N VAL A 112 -12.40 16.22 -16.43
CA VAL A 112 -11.35 15.29 -16.84
C VAL A 112 -11.30 14.08 -15.90
N MET A 113 -11.55 14.33 -14.61
CA MET A 113 -11.61 13.32 -13.58
C MET A 113 -12.97 13.33 -12.91
N ALA A 114 -13.55 12.16 -12.64
CA ALA A 114 -14.91 12.07 -12.09
C ALA A 114 -14.97 12.56 -10.64
N SER A 115 -13.94 12.29 -9.84
CA SER A 115 -13.90 12.65 -8.41
C SER A 115 -12.48 12.50 -7.87
N GLY A 116 -12.24 12.99 -6.65
CA GLY A 116 -11.00 12.72 -5.92
C GLY A 116 -10.82 11.24 -5.65
N GLN A 117 -11.91 10.53 -5.31
CA GLN A 117 -11.87 9.09 -5.13
C GLN A 117 -11.40 8.37 -6.40
N ALA A 118 -11.96 8.74 -7.56
CA ALA A 118 -11.55 8.15 -8.83
C ALA A 118 -10.07 8.41 -9.12
N HIS A 119 -9.59 9.62 -8.87
CA HIS A 119 -8.18 9.94 -9.03
C HIS A 119 -7.30 9.11 -8.08
N PHE A 120 -7.70 9.03 -6.80
CA PHE A 120 -6.94 8.26 -5.82
C PHE A 120 -6.80 6.79 -6.23
N ASP A 121 -7.90 6.17 -6.64
CA ASP A 121 -7.91 4.76 -7.04
C ASP A 121 -7.05 4.50 -8.27
N GLU A 122 -7.04 5.43 -9.22
CA GLU A 122 -6.32 5.25 -10.48
C GLU A 122 -4.85 5.67 -10.40
N PHE A 123 -4.56 6.77 -9.71
CA PHE A 123 -3.22 7.37 -9.67
C PHE A 123 -2.73 7.67 -8.26
N GLY A 124 -3.57 8.30 -7.43
CA GLY A 124 -3.14 8.94 -6.20
C GLY A 124 -2.48 8.00 -5.20
N TYR A 125 -2.99 6.78 -5.06
CA TYR A 125 -2.41 5.80 -4.17
C TYR A 125 -0.95 5.51 -4.55
N ARG A 126 -0.68 5.26 -5.81
CA ARG A 126 0.67 4.97 -6.30
C ARG A 126 1.60 6.17 -6.24
N GLU A 127 1.04 7.36 -6.31
CA GLU A 127 1.78 8.61 -6.16
C GLU A 127 2.12 8.92 -4.71
N GLY A 128 1.59 8.15 -3.76
CA GLY A 128 1.79 8.37 -2.34
C GLY A 128 0.94 9.49 -1.76
N ARG A 129 -0.13 9.90 -2.44
CA ARG A 129 -1.05 10.89 -1.89
C ARG A 129 -1.88 10.27 -0.78
N LEU A 130 -2.14 11.04 0.28
CA LEU A 130 -2.94 10.56 1.40
C LEU A 130 -4.43 10.65 1.06
N PRO A 131 -5.23 9.64 1.42
CA PRO A 131 -6.68 9.68 1.16
C PRO A 131 -7.44 10.55 2.15
N PHE A 132 -6.90 10.76 3.34
CA PHE A 132 -7.49 11.53 4.44
C PHE A 132 -6.38 11.96 5.39
N PRO A 133 -6.62 12.92 6.31
CA PRO A 133 -5.61 13.29 7.30
C PRO A 133 -5.31 12.11 8.24
N LEU A 134 -4.04 11.86 8.47
CA LEU A 134 -3.58 10.81 9.39
C LEU A 134 -3.50 11.32 10.83
#